data_0fd63e213ed1bf2652a4f4ff98a1251a
#
_entry.id   0fd63e213ed1bf2652a4f4ff98a1251a
#
_cell.length_a   1.000
_cell.length_b   1.000
_cell.length_c   1.000
_cell.angle_alpha   90.00
_cell.angle_beta   90.00
_cell.angle_gamma   90.00
#
_symmetry.space_group_name_H-M   'P 1'
#
loop_
_entity.id
_entity.type
_entity.pdbx_description
1 polymer ?
#
loop_
_entity_poly.entity_id
_entity_poly.type
_entity_poly.pdbx_seq_one_letter_code
_entity_poly.pdbx_strand_id
1 'polypeptide(L)'
;MPQTGRQQMMQRAIGAVDARSSWMPEGLSSSGSGEYIWLMAVSSPDLKAFLVATPFFGGLSDASLDLLISMLVERRFDVGATVVAEGEPGCSMYIVHSGELVVSKAGESGRAIRMTGLGPGDFFGEMTLIEMQNRSATVVAESPTLLYELTAGKLYTCYKTDIHAYVMVMQNINRELCRRLRRADNRIAELADASREK
;
A
#
# COMPACT_ATOMS: atom_id res chain seq x y z
N MET A 1 -34.41 -2.80 -7.77
CA MET A 1 -33.54 -1.67 -7.44
C MET A 1 -32.26 -1.79 -8.29
N PRO A 2 -31.93 -0.86 -9.18
CA PRO A 2 -30.73 -0.95 -10.01
C PRO A 2 -29.52 -0.78 -9.09
N GLN A 3 -28.53 -1.68 -9.25
CA GLN A 3 -27.26 -1.59 -8.57
C GLN A 3 -26.58 -0.27 -8.96
N THR A 4 -26.19 0.53 -7.95
CA THR A 4 -25.54 1.81 -8.13
C THR A 4 -24.24 1.64 -8.90
N GLY A 5 -23.89 2.59 -9.78
CA GLY A 5 -22.70 2.56 -10.64
C GLY A 5 -21.37 2.26 -9.91
N ARG A 6 -21.31 2.47 -8.58
CA ARG A 6 -20.19 2.09 -7.70
C ARG A 6 -19.99 0.57 -7.61
N GLN A 7 -21.07 -0.23 -7.53
CA GLN A 7 -20.96 -1.70 -7.50
C GLN A 7 -20.51 -2.27 -8.85
N GLN A 8 -20.92 -1.66 -9.96
CA GLN A 8 -20.47 -2.04 -11.29
C GLN A 8 -19.01 -1.67 -11.54
N MET A 9 -18.53 -0.53 -11.02
CA MET A 9 -17.10 -0.17 -11.04
C MET A 9 -16.26 -1.14 -10.20
N MET A 10 -16.72 -1.55 -9.02
CA MET A 10 -16.05 -2.52 -8.18
C MET A 10 -15.92 -3.88 -8.87
N GLN A 11 -16.97 -4.35 -9.53
CA GLN A 11 -16.93 -5.59 -10.32
C GLN A 11 -16.05 -5.48 -11.56
N ARG A 12 -15.98 -4.31 -12.21
CA ARG A 12 -15.06 -4.06 -13.33
C ARG A 12 -13.60 -4.00 -12.89
N ALA A 13 -13.30 -3.41 -11.74
CA ALA A 13 -11.95 -3.41 -11.17
C ALA A 13 -11.50 -4.83 -10.78
N ILE A 14 -12.40 -5.64 -10.24
CA ILE A 14 -12.14 -7.05 -9.89
C ILE A 14 -11.96 -7.90 -11.15
N GLY A 15 -12.77 -7.71 -12.19
CA GLY A 15 -12.65 -8.41 -13.46
C GLY A 15 -11.43 -8.00 -14.30
N ALA A 16 -10.96 -6.77 -14.16
CA ALA A 16 -9.75 -6.29 -14.84
C ALA A 16 -8.45 -6.86 -14.23
N VAL A 17 -8.47 -7.30 -12.98
CA VAL A 17 -7.32 -7.94 -12.31
C VAL A 17 -7.11 -9.36 -12.82
N ASP A 18 -8.19 -10.08 -13.17
CA ASP A 18 -8.11 -11.45 -13.69
C ASP A 18 -7.63 -11.51 -15.17
N ALA A 19 -7.81 -10.44 -15.92
CA ALA A 19 -7.45 -10.38 -17.35
C ALA A 19 -6.00 -9.92 -17.62
N ARG A 20 -5.21 -9.57 -16.60
CA ARG A 20 -3.82 -9.10 -16.75
C ARG A 20 -2.76 -10.05 -16.20
N SER A 21 -3.04 -11.33 -16.12
CA SER A 21 -2.02 -12.36 -15.86
C SER A 21 -1.04 -12.61 -17.02
N SER A 22 -1.03 -11.75 -18.07
CA SER A 22 -0.16 -11.88 -19.26
C SER A 22 1.02 -10.91 -19.29
N TRP A 23 1.52 -10.47 -18.13
CA TRP A 23 2.80 -9.75 -18.05
C TRP A 23 3.91 -10.70 -17.58
N MET A 24 4.32 -11.61 -18.44
CA MET A 24 5.65 -12.21 -18.40
C MET A 24 6.54 -11.49 -19.42
N PRO A 25 7.68 -10.91 -19.03
CA PRO A 25 8.69 -10.53 -20.01
C PRO A 25 9.26 -11.82 -20.62
N GLU A 26 9.16 -11.95 -21.96
CA GLU A 26 9.84 -12.99 -22.72
C GLU A 26 11.35 -12.82 -22.54
N GLY A 27 12.01 -13.82 -21.92
CA GLY A 27 13.47 -13.87 -21.91
C GLY A 27 14.16 -14.38 -20.65
N LEU A 28 13.52 -15.16 -19.78
CA LEU A 28 14.24 -15.86 -18.71
C LEU A 28 14.11 -17.37 -18.88
N SER A 29 15.23 -17.99 -19.26
CA SER A 29 15.38 -19.45 -19.34
C SER A 29 15.16 -20.08 -17.97
N SER A 30 14.40 -21.17 -17.96
CA SER A 30 14.13 -22.05 -16.83
C SER A 30 15.43 -22.62 -16.23
N SER A 31 15.82 -22.12 -15.06
CA SER A 31 16.62 -22.89 -14.11
C SER A 31 15.89 -22.86 -12.75
N GLY A 32 15.32 -24.01 -12.41
CA GLY A 32 14.32 -24.20 -11.39
C GLY A 32 14.85 -24.18 -9.93
N SER A 33 15.43 -23.09 -9.47
CA SER A 33 15.80 -22.92 -8.05
C SER A 33 15.39 -21.55 -7.46
N GLY A 34 14.94 -20.62 -8.28
CA GLY A 34 14.57 -19.26 -7.84
C GLY A 34 13.17 -19.15 -7.21
N GLU A 35 12.18 -19.88 -7.71
CA GLU A 35 10.79 -19.76 -7.25
C GLU A 35 10.57 -20.31 -5.83
N TYR A 36 11.29 -21.35 -5.42
CA TYR A 36 11.15 -21.91 -4.07
C TYR A 36 11.70 -21.01 -2.96
N ILE A 37 12.70 -20.19 -3.25
CA ILE A 37 13.28 -19.25 -2.28
C ILE A 37 12.31 -18.09 -2.00
N TRP A 38 11.55 -17.65 -2.98
CA TRP A 38 10.60 -16.54 -2.87
C TRP A 38 9.35 -16.92 -2.05
N LEU A 39 8.88 -18.15 -2.15
CA LEU A 39 7.71 -18.62 -1.40
C LEU A 39 8.00 -18.84 0.09
N MET A 40 9.26 -19.17 0.45
CA MET A 40 9.67 -19.36 1.84
C MET A 40 9.94 -18.04 2.59
N ALA A 41 10.25 -16.93 1.89
CA ALA A 41 10.53 -15.65 2.53
C ALA A 41 9.27 -14.98 3.12
N VAL A 42 8.10 -15.25 2.57
CA VAL A 42 6.83 -14.62 2.99
C VAL A 42 6.24 -15.24 4.28
N SER A 43 6.71 -16.39 4.72
CA SER A 43 6.19 -17.08 5.93
C SER A 43 7.25 -17.31 7.01
N SER A 44 8.30 -16.49 7.09
CA SER A 44 9.29 -16.61 8.17
C SER A 44 8.70 -16.09 9.50
N PRO A 45 9.06 -16.70 10.64
CA PRO A 45 8.69 -16.19 11.96
C PRO A 45 9.05 -14.71 12.17
N ASP A 46 10.15 -14.27 11.58
CA ASP A 46 10.62 -12.87 11.63
C ASP A 46 9.66 -11.92 10.91
N LEU A 47 9.10 -12.32 9.76
CA LEU A 47 8.10 -11.52 9.05
C LEU A 47 6.82 -11.37 9.88
N LYS A 48 6.33 -12.47 10.46
CA LYS A 48 5.11 -12.42 11.30
C LYS A 48 5.32 -11.49 12.51
N ALA A 49 6.46 -11.58 13.18
CA ALA A 49 6.82 -10.71 14.31
C ALA A 49 6.89 -9.24 13.87
N PHE A 50 7.51 -8.95 12.72
CA PHE A 50 7.54 -7.61 12.15
C PHE A 50 6.13 -7.07 11.87
N LEU A 51 5.28 -7.86 11.21
CA LEU A 51 3.94 -7.41 10.83
C LEU A 51 3.04 -7.18 12.04
N VAL A 52 3.12 -8.03 13.08
CA VAL A 52 2.40 -7.82 14.36
C VAL A 52 2.77 -6.48 14.99
N ALA A 53 4.02 -6.05 14.87
CA ALA A 53 4.48 -4.77 15.41
C ALA A 53 4.01 -3.56 14.59
N THR A 54 3.49 -3.78 13.37
CA THR A 54 3.00 -2.67 12.53
C THR A 54 1.56 -2.28 12.86
N PRO A 55 1.21 -0.98 12.82
CA PRO A 55 -0.15 -0.52 13.12
C PRO A 55 -1.22 -1.14 12.23
N PHE A 56 -0.88 -1.51 11.00
CA PHE A 56 -1.81 -2.09 10.02
C PHE A 56 -2.40 -3.44 10.49
N PHE A 57 -1.61 -4.27 11.17
CA PHE A 57 -2.00 -5.62 11.60
C PHE A 57 -2.45 -5.70 13.07
N GLY A 58 -2.53 -4.56 13.75
CA GLY A 58 -2.90 -4.52 15.17
C GLY A 58 -4.27 -5.13 15.46
N GLY A 59 -4.34 -5.99 16.49
CA GLY A 59 -5.60 -6.59 16.99
C GLY A 59 -6.15 -7.75 16.15
N LEU A 60 -5.39 -8.27 15.19
CA LEU A 60 -5.74 -9.47 14.43
C LEU A 60 -5.46 -10.73 15.26
N SER A 61 -6.27 -11.78 15.06
CA SER A 61 -5.95 -13.12 15.56
C SER A 61 -4.78 -13.72 14.76
N ASP A 62 -4.12 -14.75 15.32
CA ASP A 62 -3.04 -15.44 14.62
C ASP A 62 -3.50 -16.02 13.27
N ALA A 63 -4.69 -16.62 13.22
CA ALA A 63 -5.26 -17.17 11.99
C ALA A 63 -5.56 -16.09 10.94
N SER A 64 -6.12 -14.95 11.37
CA SER A 64 -6.37 -13.79 10.50
C SER A 64 -5.08 -13.17 9.96
N LEU A 65 -4.05 -13.12 10.81
CA LEU A 65 -2.73 -12.64 10.42
C LEU A 65 -2.09 -13.57 9.37
N ASP A 66 -2.12 -14.88 9.59
CA ASP A 66 -1.57 -15.88 8.66
C ASP A 66 -2.31 -15.83 7.31
N LEU A 67 -3.63 -15.64 7.33
CA LEU A 67 -4.44 -15.41 6.13
C LEU A 67 -3.95 -14.18 5.36
N LEU A 68 -3.80 -13.04 6.03
CA LEU A 68 -3.34 -11.79 5.39
C LEU A 68 -1.90 -11.91 4.87
N ILE A 69 -0.99 -12.54 5.63
CA ILE A 69 0.39 -12.81 5.20
C ILE A 69 0.40 -13.59 3.89
N SER A 70 -0.44 -14.62 3.77
CA SER A 70 -0.55 -15.43 2.54
C SER A 70 -1.01 -14.64 1.32
N MET A 71 -1.60 -13.46 1.52
CA MET A 71 -2.08 -12.57 0.48
C MET A 71 -1.06 -11.51 0.06
N LEU A 72 0.00 -11.30 0.84
CA LEU A 72 1.03 -10.31 0.56
C LEU A 72 1.96 -10.79 -0.57
N VAL A 73 2.42 -9.84 -1.37
CA VAL A 73 3.42 -10.08 -2.43
C VAL A 73 4.62 -9.21 -2.16
N GLU A 74 5.79 -9.83 -2.10
CA GLU A 74 7.07 -9.12 -1.93
C GLU A 74 7.41 -8.31 -3.18
N ARG A 75 7.85 -7.05 -2.97
CA ARG A 75 8.31 -6.13 -4.01
C ARG A 75 9.60 -5.48 -3.58
N ARG A 76 10.61 -5.48 -4.45
CA ARG A 76 11.90 -4.85 -4.22
C ARG A 76 12.11 -3.70 -5.16
N PHE A 77 12.67 -2.62 -4.64
CA PHE A 77 12.93 -1.40 -5.39
C PHE A 77 14.35 -0.90 -5.12
N ASP A 78 15.04 -0.54 -6.17
CA ASP A 78 16.35 0.10 -6.08
C ASP A 78 16.20 1.59 -5.74
N VAL A 79 17.31 2.20 -5.31
CA VAL A 79 17.38 3.64 -5.03
C VAL A 79 16.95 4.45 -6.26
N GLY A 80 16.08 5.42 -6.07
CA GLY A 80 15.53 6.28 -7.12
C GLY A 80 14.38 5.66 -7.92
N ALA A 81 14.00 4.40 -7.65
CA ALA A 81 12.87 3.77 -8.32
C ALA A 81 11.55 4.40 -7.87
N THR A 82 10.68 4.71 -8.82
CA THR A 82 9.31 5.15 -8.55
C THR A 82 8.44 3.93 -8.27
N VAL A 83 7.88 3.87 -7.06
CA VAL A 83 6.96 2.78 -6.65
C VAL A 83 5.56 3.03 -7.18
N VAL A 84 5.07 4.26 -7.05
CA VAL A 84 3.79 4.72 -7.59
C VAL A 84 3.94 6.17 -8.06
N ALA A 85 3.24 6.53 -9.14
CA ALA A 85 3.24 7.90 -9.66
C ALA A 85 1.89 8.59 -9.43
N GLU A 86 1.92 9.89 -9.04
CA GLU A 86 0.73 10.70 -8.88
C GLU A 86 -0.14 10.70 -10.15
N GLY A 87 -1.44 10.51 -9.98
CA GLY A 87 -2.41 10.48 -11.08
C GLY A 87 -2.54 9.15 -11.81
N GLU A 88 -1.65 8.17 -11.59
CA GLU A 88 -1.80 6.85 -12.21
C GLU A 88 -2.94 6.04 -11.57
N PRO A 89 -3.62 5.16 -12.30
CA PRO A 89 -4.55 4.20 -11.72
C PRO A 89 -3.83 3.25 -10.77
N GLY A 90 -4.43 2.96 -9.62
CA GLY A 90 -3.87 2.03 -8.64
C GLY A 90 -4.93 1.13 -8.03
N CYS A 91 -4.57 -0.09 -7.69
CA CYS A 91 -5.45 -1.07 -7.03
C CYS A 91 -4.76 -1.84 -5.90
N SER A 92 -3.68 -1.29 -5.37
CA SER A 92 -2.89 -1.92 -4.29
C SER A 92 -2.38 -0.89 -3.30
N MET A 93 -2.10 -1.36 -2.09
CA MET A 93 -1.36 -0.66 -1.05
C MET A 93 -0.06 -1.41 -0.75
N TYR A 94 0.86 -0.74 -0.07
CA TYR A 94 2.18 -1.26 0.26
C TYR A 94 2.48 -1.06 1.74
N ILE A 95 3.12 -2.05 2.35
CA ILE A 95 3.68 -1.98 3.71
C ILE A 95 5.20 -1.97 3.58
N VAL A 96 5.85 -1.00 4.21
CA VAL A 96 7.31 -0.86 4.18
C VAL A 96 7.92 -1.85 5.16
N HIS A 97 8.67 -2.84 4.66
CA HIS A 97 9.41 -3.77 5.50
C HIS A 97 10.79 -3.21 5.84
N SER A 98 11.51 -2.72 4.82
CA SER A 98 12.82 -2.09 5.01
C SER A 98 13.06 -1.05 3.92
N GLY A 99 13.98 -0.12 4.19
CA GLY A 99 14.29 1.01 3.32
C GLY A 99 13.54 2.28 3.70
N GLU A 100 13.85 3.35 2.97
CA GLU A 100 13.29 4.69 3.14
C GLU A 100 12.67 5.14 1.82
N LEU A 101 11.49 5.75 1.90
CA LEU A 101 10.81 6.31 0.74
C LEU A 101 10.42 7.76 0.99
N VAL A 102 10.29 8.50 -0.09
CA VAL A 102 9.78 9.87 -0.08
C VAL A 102 8.44 9.94 -0.80
N VAL A 103 7.50 10.62 -0.17
CA VAL A 103 6.20 10.98 -0.76
C VAL A 103 6.29 12.42 -1.25
N SER A 104 5.95 12.65 -2.51
CA SER A 104 5.93 13.98 -3.12
C SER A 104 4.67 14.21 -3.94
N LYS A 105 4.29 15.49 -4.07
CA LYS A 105 3.21 15.94 -4.95
C LYS A 105 3.72 16.97 -5.94
N ALA A 106 3.11 16.99 -7.12
CA ALA A 106 3.35 18.05 -8.09
C ALA A 106 2.79 19.37 -7.55
N GLY A 107 3.63 20.39 -7.41
CA GLY A 107 3.21 21.75 -7.12
C GLY A 107 2.69 22.45 -8.38
N GLU A 108 2.06 23.63 -8.22
CA GLU A 108 1.54 24.44 -9.34
C GLU A 108 2.62 24.78 -10.39
N SER A 109 3.87 24.93 -9.97
CA SER A 109 5.02 25.16 -10.84
C SER A 109 5.55 23.91 -11.55
N GLY A 110 4.92 22.74 -11.36
CA GLY A 110 5.39 21.44 -11.85
C GLY A 110 6.58 20.84 -11.06
N ARG A 111 7.08 21.54 -10.02
CA ARG A 111 8.12 21.00 -9.15
C ARG A 111 7.54 20.00 -8.16
N ALA A 112 8.27 18.91 -7.92
CA ALA A 112 7.91 17.97 -6.86
C ALA A 112 8.11 18.61 -5.48
N ILE A 113 7.05 18.62 -4.69
CA ILE A 113 7.05 19.10 -3.31
C ILE A 113 7.12 17.88 -2.40
N ARG A 114 8.19 17.75 -1.62
CA ARG A 114 8.33 16.69 -0.61
C ARG A 114 7.28 16.90 0.49
N MET A 115 6.43 15.89 0.67
CA MET A 115 5.36 15.89 1.69
C MET A 115 5.82 15.23 2.98
N THR A 116 6.35 14.01 2.89
CA THR A 116 6.78 13.20 4.05
C THR A 116 7.74 12.11 3.62
N GLY A 117 8.47 11.52 4.57
CA GLY A 117 9.18 10.25 4.43
C GLY A 117 8.31 9.09 4.93
N LEU A 118 8.61 7.89 4.46
CA LEU A 118 8.04 6.62 4.94
C LEU A 118 9.20 5.66 5.23
N GLY A 119 9.10 4.96 6.37
CA GLY A 119 10.09 3.98 6.80
C GLY A 119 9.44 2.66 7.24
N PRO A 120 10.23 1.72 7.80
CA PRO A 120 9.75 0.41 8.20
C PRO A 120 8.54 0.49 9.15
N GLY A 121 7.49 -0.28 8.86
CA GLY A 121 6.22 -0.29 9.59
C GLY A 121 5.17 0.71 9.07
N ASP A 122 5.56 1.67 8.23
CA ASP A 122 4.59 2.54 7.54
C ASP A 122 3.89 1.80 6.40
N PHE A 123 2.75 2.33 5.99
CA PHE A 123 2.04 1.86 4.79
C PHE A 123 1.50 3.03 3.97
N PHE A 124 1.29 2.80 2.67
CA PHE A 124 0.80 3.81 1.72
C PHE A 124 0.00 3.19 0.58
N GLY A 125 -0.71 4.02 -0.19
CA GLY A 125 -1.56 3.58 -1.30
C GLY A 125 -2.94 3.06 -0.87
N GLU A 126 -3.25 3.11 0.42
CA GLU A 126 -4.52 2.71 1.02
C GLU A 126 -5.70 3.53 0.53
N MET A 127 -5.49 4.81 0.22
CA MET A 127 -6.53 5.71 -0.27
C MET A 127 -7.16 5.18 -1.57
N THR A 128 -6.34 4.65 -2.47
CA THR A 128 -6.80 4.04 -3.72
C THR A 128 -7.73 2.84 -3.47
N LEU A 129 -7.49 2.07 -2.41
CA LEU A 129 -8.34 0.92 -2.06
C LEU A 129 -9.70 1.36 -1.47
N ILE A 130 -9.73 2.49 -0.78
CA ILE A 130 -10.92 3.01 -0.10
C ILE A 130 -11.77 3.84 -1.05
N GLU A 131 -11.15 4.77 -1.77
CA GLU A 131 -11.85 5.75 -2.61
C GLU A 131 -11.97 5.33 -4.08
N MET A 132 -11.21 4.31 -4.53
CA MET A 132 -11.11 3.88 -5.93
C MET A 132 -10.70 5.03 -6.88
N GLN A 133 -9.84 5.92 -6.38
CA GLN A 133 -9.29 7.05 -7.11
C GLN A 133 -7.86 6.74 -7.58
N ASN A 134 -7.35 7.57 -8.47
CA ASN A 134 -5.94 7.53 -8.88
C ASN A 134 -5.00 7.81 -7.70
N ARG A 135 -3.73 7.46 -7.84
CA ARG A 135 -2.69 7.74 -6.84
C ARG A 135 -2.65 9.23 -6.49
N SER A 136 -2.74 9.55 -5.22
CA SER A 136 -2.79 10.93 -4.71
C SER A 136 -1.41 11.62 -4.65
N ALA A 137 -0.33 10.85 -4.78
CA ALA A 137 1.05 11.33 -4.70
C ALA A 137 2.01 10.36 -5.37
N THR A 138 3.22 10.82 -5.68
CA THR A 138 4.34 10.01 -6.15
C THR A 138 5.15 9.52 -4.95
N VAL A 139 5.52 8.23 -4.96
CA VAL A 139 6.39 7.62 -3.94
C VAL A 139 7.63 7.05 -4.61
N VAL A 140 8.80 7.47 -4.14
CA VAL A 140 10.12 7.10 -4.68
C VAL A 140 10.97 6.49 -3.58
N ALA A 141 11.73 5.44 -3.87
CA ALA A 141 12.67 4.83 -2.95
C ALA A 141 13.92 5.70 -2.80
N GLU A 142 14.27 6.11 -1.56
CA GLU A 142 15.50 6.85 -1.24
C GLU A 142 16.66 5.91 -0.85
N SER A 143 16.36 4.64 -0.55
CA SER A 143 17.34 3.57 -0.30
C SER A 143 16.83 2.26 -0.92
N PRO A 144 17.64 1.18 -0.99
CA PRO A 144 17.15 -0.14 -1.38
C PRO A 144 15.97 -0.53 -0.48
N THR A 145 14.81 -0.80 -1.07
CA THR A 145 13.53 -0.91 -0.35
C THR A 145 12.86 -2.25 -0.62
N LEU A 146 12.36 -2.85 0.46
CA LEU A 146 11.51 -4.04 0.43
C LEU A 146 10.11 -3.67 0.92
N LEU A 147 9.12 -3.94 0.08
CA LEU A 147 7.70 -3.69 0.35
C LEU A 147 6.89 -4.99 0.30
N TYR A 148 5.79 -5.02 1.04
CA TYR A 148 4.73 -6.01 0.87
C TYR A 148 3.50 -5.36 0.24
N GLU A 149 3.13 -5.82 -0.94
CA GLU A 149 1.97 -5.35 -1.68
C GLU A 149 0.71 -6.14 -1.29
N LEU A 150 -0.39 -5.43 -1.00
CA LEU A 150 -1.72 -5.98 -0.82
C LEU A 150 -2.67 -5.36 -1.85
N THR A 151 -3.19 -6.19 -2.76
CA THR A 151 -4.10 -5.72 -3.81
C THR A 151 -5.55 -5.63 -3.31
N ALA A 152 -6.37 -4.79 -3.97
CA ALA A 152 -7.81 -4.69 -3.72
C ALA A 152 -8.52 -6.04 -3.85
N GLY A 153 -8.13 -6.87 -4.83
CA GLY A 153 -8.68 -8.22 -5.01
C GLY A 153 -8.39 -9.15 -3.84
N LYS A 154 -7.18 -9.10 -3.28
CA LYS A 154 -6.81 -9.87 -2.09
C LYS A 154 -7.53 -9.37 -0.84
N LEU A 155 -7.65 -8.05 -0.69
CA LEU A 155 -8.43 -7.46 0.41
C LEU A 155 -9.93 -7.85 0.31
N TYR A 156 -10.48 -7.90 -0.90
CA TYR A 156 -11.84 -8.41 -1.11
C TYR A 156 -11.96 -9.91 -0.79
N THR A 157 -10.94 -10.72 -1.09
CA THR A 157 -10.89 -12.12 -0.67
C THR A 157 -10.89 -12.23 0.86
N CYS A 158 -10.13 -11.39 1.56
CA CYS A 158 -10.15 -11.31 3.02
C CYS A 158 -11.57 -11.01 3.53
N TYR A 159 -12.26 -10.01 2.95
CA TYR A 159 -13.67 -9.72 3.27
C TYR A 159 -14.59 -10.93 3.15
N LYS A 160 -14.39 -11.78 2.14
CA LYS A 160 -15.21 -12.99 1.91
C LYS A 160 -14.88 -14.14 2.85
N THR A 161 -13.61 -14.25 3.27
CA THR A 161 -13.10 -15.38 4.03
C THR A 161 -13.13 -15.11 5.55
N ASP A 162 -12.75 -13.90 5.95
CA ASP A 162 -12.67 -13.46 7.35
C ASP A 162 -13.09 -11.99 7.46
N ILE A 163 -14.39 -11.79 7.69
CA ILE A 163 -14.96 -10.45 7.84
C ILE A 163 -14.37 -9.69 9.03
N HIS A 164 -14.00 -10.40 10.11
CA HIS A 164 -13.40 -9.75 11.28
C HIS A 164 -12.01 -9.21 10.98
N ALA A 165 -11.18 -9.99 10.28
CA ALA A 165 -9.88 -9.52 9.81
C ALA A 165 -10.02 -8.30 8.90
N TYR A 166 -10.97 -8.32 7.95
CA TYR A 166 -11.25 -7.18 7.08
C TYR A 166 -11.64 -5.93 7.87
N VAL A 167 -12.57 -6.06 8.81
CA VAL A 167 -13.02 -4.93 9.65
C VAL A 167 -11.86 -4.36 10.48
N MET A 168 -11.01 -5.22 11.08
CA MET A 168 -9.83 -4.78 11.84
C MET A 168 -8.84 -4.01 10.96
N VAL A 169 -8.56 -4.53 9.77
CA VAL A 169 -7.68 -3.85 8.78
C VAL A 169 -8.25 -2.48 8.43
N MET A 170 -9.55 -2.39 8.10
CA MET A 170 -10.19 -1.11 7.77
C MET A 170 -10.16 -0.13 8.94
N GLN A 171 -10.36 -0.58 10.19
CA GLN A 171 -10.23 0.26 11.37
C GLN A 171 -8.80 0.76 11.57
N ASN A 172 -7.79 -0.09 11.33
CA ASN A 172 -6.39 0.30 11.46
C ASN A 172 -5.99 1.33 10.40
N ILE A 173 -6.43 1.14 9.15
CA ILE A 173 -6.25 2.16 8.10
C ILE A 173 -6.89 3.49 8.53
N ASN A 174 -8.15 3.47 8.98
CA ASN A 174 -8.84 4.68 9.43
C ASN A 174 -8.12 5.38 10.59
N ARG A 175 -7.61 4.63 11.57
CA ARG A 175 -6.83 5.21 12.68
C ARG A 175 -5.57 5.93 12.17
N GLU A 176 -4.87 5.33 11.21
CA GLU A 176 -3.68 5.97 10.64
C GLU A 176 -4.04 7.20 9.78
N LEU A 177 -5.09 7.13 8.97
CA LEU A 177 -5.58 8.30 8.23
C LEU A 177 -5.96 9.45 9.16
N CYS A 178 -6.62 9.16 10.29
CA CYS A 178 -6.91 10.18 11.32
C CYS A 178 -5.64 10.78 11.95
N ARG A 179 -4.58 9.97 12.16
CA ARG A 179 -3.29 10.48 12.65
C ARG A 179 -2.60 11.37 11.61
N ARG A 180 -2.61 10.94 10.35
CA ARG A 180 -2.04 11.73 9.23
C ARG A 180 -2.79 13.04 9.05
N LEU A 181 -4.11 13.03 9.11
CA LEU A 181 -4.94 14.24 9.04
C LEU A 181 -4.58 15.22 10.16
N ARG A 182 -4.52 14.76 11.43
CA ARG A 182 -4.11 15.63 12.55
C ARG A 182 -2.71 16.24 12.37
N ARG A 183 -1.75 15.47 11.84
CA ARG A 183 -0.41 16.01 11.52
C ARG A 183 -0.48 17.09 10.44
N ALA A 184 -1.30 16.86 9.40
CA ALA A 184 -1.50 17.84 8.34
C ALA A 184 -2.17 19.12 8.84
N ASP A 185 -3.21 19.01 9.68
CA ASP A 185 -3.89 20.16 10.30
C ASP A 185 -2.92 21.01 11.15
N ASN A 186 -2.10 20.34 11.99
CA ASN A 186 -1.09 21.04 12.78
C ASN A 186 -0.08 21.77 11.87
N ARG A 187 0.36 21.12 10.80
CA ARG A 187 1.31 21.75 9.85
C ARG A 187 0.71 22.95 9.12
N ILE A 188 -0.57 22.87 8.77
CA ILE A 188 -1.30 23.99 8.17
C ILE A 188 -1.37 25.17 9.17
N ALA A 189 -1.68 24.91 10.44
CA ALA A 189 -1.73 25.93 11.46
C ALA A 189 -0.35 26.64 11.65
N GLU A 190 0.74 25.85 11.75
CA GLU A 190 2.10 26.36 11.82
C GLU A 190 2.45 27.28 10.63
N LEU A 191 2.11 26.85 9.41
CA LEU A 191 2.37 27.64 8.20
C LEU A 191 1.54 28.92 8.14
N ALA A 192 0.28 28.86 8.61
CA ALA A 192 -0.60 30.04 8.67
C ALA A 192 -0.07 31.08 9.67
N ASP A 193 0.44 30.65 10.82
CA ASP A 193 1.04 31.56 11.81
C ASP A 193 2.34 32.18 11.29
N ALA A 194 3.23 31.39 10.69
CA ALA A 194 4.48 31.88 10.11
C ALA A 194 4.26 32.87 8.94
N SER A 195 3.10 32.81 8.28
CA SER A 195 2.74 33.72 7.21
C SER A 195 2.20 35.08 7.71
N ARG A 196 1.74 35.15 8.97
CA ARG A 196 1.25 36.38 9.62
C ARG A 196 2.34 37.24 10.25
N GLU A 197 3.51 36.65 10.51
CA GLU A 197 4.66 37.38 11.10
C GLU A 197 5.56 38.07 10.06
N LYS A 198 5.24 37.93 8.77
CA LYS A 198 5.93 38.63 7.65
C LYS A 198 5.11 39.78 7.11
#